data_7405df6389101dac42172b27a8acfba8
#
_entry.id   7405df6389101dac42172b27a8acfba8
#
_cell.length_a   1.000
_cell.length_b   1.000
_cell.length_c   1.000
_cell.angle_alpha   90.00
_cell.angle_beta   90.00
_cell.angle_gamma   90.00
#
_symmetry.space_group_name_H-M   'P 1'
#
loop_
_entity.id
_entity.type
_entity.pdbx_description
1 polymer ?
#
loop_
_entity_poly.entity_id
_entity_poly.type
_entity_poly.pdbx_seq_one_letter_code
_entity_poly.pdbx_strand_id
1 'polypeptide(L)'
;AAYKIANLASMLSKLHAEIHVLMTENATNFINPITFETLTGNKCLVDTFDRNFQYSVEHVALAKKADVVLIAPASANVIGKIANGIADDMLTTTVMACTCHKIISPAMNTNMFNNPIVQDNIEKLKRFGMEVIQPDTGMLACKDIGAGKLPSEEVLLDYILKEIRFKRDLAGKKILVTAGPTVEAVDPVRFITNR
;
A
#
# COMPACT_ATOMS: atom_id res chain seq x y z
N ALA A 1 -0.30 -2.35 13.69
CA ALA A 1 -0.16 -2.23 12.23
C ALA A 1 1.32 -2.13 11.81
N ALA A 2 2.16 -1.36 12.53
CA ALA A 2 3.55 -1.14 12.13
C ALA A 2 4.38 -2.42 11.98
N TYR A 3 4.21 -3.41 12.87
CA TYR A 3 4.91 -4.69 12.79
C TYR A 3 4.64 -5.46 11.49
N LYS A 4 3.43 -5.34 10.92
CA LYS A 4 3.09 -5.92 9.63
C LYS A 4 3.97 -5.39 8.51
N ILE A 5 4.31 -4.10 8.56
CA ILE A 5 5.17 -3.49 7.54
C ILE A 5 6.62 -3.99 7.66
N ALA A 6 7.09 -4.24 8.89
CA ALA A 6 8.39 -4.88 9.07
C ALA A 6 8.41 -6.31 8.50
N ASN A 7 7.35 -7.09 8.74
CA ASN A 7 7.20 -8.41 8.13
C ASN A 7 7.15 -8.34 6.60
N LEU A 8 6.38 -7.40 6.03
CA LEU A 8 6.32 -7.18 4.60
C LEU A 8 7.70 -6.83 4.01
N ALA A 9 8.44 -5.93 4.68
CA ALA A 9 9.80 -5.58 4.26
C ALA A 9 10.72 -6.82 4.26
N SER A 10 10.61 -7.69 5.27
CA SER A 10 11.34 -8.96 5.30
C SER A 10 10.94 -9.91 4.16
N MET A 11 9.64 -9.99 3.82
CA MET A 11 9.15 -10.81 2.71
C MET A 11 9.69 -10.32 1.37
N LEU A 12 9.65 -9.01 1.13
CA LEU A 12 10.17 -8.38 -0.08
C LEU A 12 11.70 -8.55 -0.20
N SER A 13 12.42 -8.40 0.91
CA SER A 13 13.88 -8.61 0.95
C SER A 13 14.26 -10.05 0.55
N LYS A 14 13.48 -11.05 1.00
CA LYS A 14 13.67 -12.46 0.58
C LYS A 14 13.39 -12.69 -0.91
N LEU A 15 12.62 -11.83 -1.53
CA LEU A 15 12.37 -11.82 -2.97
C LEU A 15 13.40 -10.98 -3.75
N HIS A 16 14.49 -10.56 -3.09
CA HIS A 16 15.57 -9.75 -3.64
C HIS A 16 15.13 -8.37 -4.16
N ALA A 17 14.04 -7.83 -3.61
CA ALA A 17 13.64 -6.46 -3.89
C ALA A 17 14.60 -5.46 -3.20
N GLU A 18 14.94 -4.38 -3.87
CA GLU A 18 15.60 -3.25 -3.24
C GLU A 18 14.54 -2.37 -2.56
N ILE A 19 14.63 -2.22 -1.25
CA ILE A 19 13.61 -1.59 -0.44
C ILE A 19 14.18 -0.35 0.24
N HIS A 20 13.52 0.78 0.04
CA HIS A 20 13.78 2.02 0.75
C HIS A 20 12.57 2.39 1.60
N VAL A 21 12.79 2.63 2.88
CA VAL A 21 11.72 2.93 3.83
C VAL A 21 11.79 4.39 4.24
N LEU A 22 10.67 5.08 4.09
CA LEU A 22 10.47 6.43 4.56
C LEU A 22 9.44 6.42 5.69
N MET A 23 9.75 7.07 6.79
CA MET A 23 8.85 7.15 7.94
C MET A 23 8.50 8.61 8.22
N THR A 24 7.27 8.84 8.64
CA THR A 24 6.94 10.12 9.28
C THR A 24 7.55 10.14 10.68
N GLU A 25 7.81 11.31 11.23
CA GLU A 25 8.29 11.46 12.61
C GLU A 25 7.36 10.72 13.59
N ASN A 26 6.05 10.84 13.42
CA ASN A 26 5.09 10.14 14.27
C ASN A 26 5.16 8.61 14.15
N ALA A 27 5.58 8.07 13.01
CA ALA A 27 5.71 6.62 12.83
C ALA A 27 6.83 6.04 13.70
N THR A 28 7.86 6.82 14.02
CA THR A 28 9.00 6.40 14.86
C THR A 28 8.57 6.07 16.30
N ASN A 29 7.43 6.59 16.75
CA ASN A 29 6.85 6.25 18.06
C ASN A 29 6.25 4.83 18.12
N PHE A 30 6.02 4.19 16.97
CA PHE A 30 5.43 2.85 16.90
C PHE A 30 6.43 1.76 16.54
N ILE A 31 7.49 2.11 15.82
CA ILE A 31 8.55 1.21 15.41
C ILE A 31 9.83 2.02 15.15
N ASN A 32 10.95 1.49 15.59
CA ASN A 32 12.23 2.20 15.45
C ASN A 32 12.75 2.06 14.01
N PRO A 33 13.28 3.13 13.38
CA PRO A 33 13.92 3.10 12.06
C PRO A 33 14.96 1.99 11.87
N ILE A 34 15.76 1.69 12.90
CA ILE A 34 16.78 0.64 12.88
C ILE A 34 16.20 -0.75 12.52
N THR A 35 14.92 -0.98 12.82
CA THR A 35 14.26 -2.24 12.45
C THR A 35 14.21 -2.40 10.94
N PHE A 36 13.86 -1.34 10.22
CA PHE A 36 13.82 -1.37 8.77
C PHE A 36 15.22 -1.38 8.15
N GLU A 37 16.15 -0.64 8.73
CA GLU A 37 17.55 -0.64 8.27
C GLU A 37 18.16 -2.02 8.35
N THR A 38 17.90 -2.75 9.43
CA THR A 38 18.38 -4.13 9.60
C THR A 38 17.74 -5.09 8.58
N LEU A 39 16.46 -4.91 8.27
CA LEU A 39 15.73 -5.79 7.36
C LEU A 39 16.05 -5.53 5.88
N THR A 40 16.33 -4.29 5.51
CA THR A 40 16.49 -3.88 4.12
C THR A 40 17.95 -3.65 3.71
N GLY A 41 18.84 -3.45 4.67
CA GLY A 41 20.22 -3.04 4.42
C GLY A 41 20.36 -1.59 3.95
N ASN A 42 19.27 -0.84 3.91
CA ASN A 42 19.24 0.57 3.51
C ASN A 42 18.87 1.47 4.68
N LYS A 43 19.37 2.70 4.69
CA LYS A 43 19.00 3.69 5.69
C LYS A 43 17.50 3.99 5.62
N CYS A 44 16.86 4.07 6.78
CA CYS A 44 15.48 4.51 6.91
C CYS A 44 15.42 6.04 7.01
N LEU A 45 14.68 6.67 6.12
CA LEU A 45 14.63 8.12 6.01
C LEU A 45 13.45 8.69 6.79
N VAL A 46 13.73 9.63 7.68
CA VAL A 46 12.73 10.29 8.53
C VAL A 46 12.76 11.81 8.30
N ASP A 47 13.93 12.40 8.33
CA ASP A 47 14.11 13.85 8.21
C ASP A 47 14.48 14.25 6.78
N THR A 48 13.80 15.28 6.27
CA THR A 48 14.08 15.86 4.94
C THR A 48 15.42 16.61 4.90
N PHE A 49 15.89 17.11 6.03
CA PHE A 49 17.06 18.00 6.16
C PHE A 49 18.17 17.41 7.04
N ASP A 50 18.33 16.09 7.06
CA ASP A 50 19.45 15.46 7.77
C ASP A 50 20.79 15.97 7.19
N ARG A 51 21.51 16.77 7.99
CA ARG A 51 22.78 17.43 7.61
C ARG A 51 23.96 16.47 7.40
N ASN A 52 23.80 15.20 7.76
CA ASN A 52 24.84 14.17 7.57
C ASN A 52 24.84 13.58 6.17
N PHE A 53 24.01 14.09 5.26
CA PHE A 53 23.89 13.61 3.88
C PHE A 53 24.75 14.41 2.91
N GLN A 54 25.43 13.66 2.03
CA GLN A 54 26.09 14.23 0.87
C GLN A 54 25.04 14.79 -0.11
N TYR A 55 25.32 15.89 -0.72
CA TYR A 55 24.63 16.77 -1.67
C TYR A 55 23.66 16.14 -2.72
N SER A 56 23.06 14.98 -2.52
CA SER A 56 21.99 14.48 -3.38
C SER A 56 20.64 14.82 -2.77
N VAL A 57 19.75 15.37 -3.60
CA VAL A 57 18.35 15.59 -3.25
C VAL A 57 17.71 14.21 -3.16
N GLU A 58 17.83 13.58 -1.99
CA GLU A 58 17.57 12.16 -1.77
C GLU A 58 16.16 11.76 -2.15
N HIS A 59 15.16 12.58 -1.81
CA HIS A 59 13.77 12.38 -2.19
C HIS A 59 13.58 12.33 -3.72
N VAL A 60 14.35 13.13 -4.49
CA VAL A 60 14.30 13.12 -5.96
C VAL A 60 14.98 11.88 -6.53
N ALA A 61 16.11 11.48 -5.94
CA ALA A 61 16.84 10.28 -6.37
C ALA A 61 15.97 9.02 -6.18
N LEU A 62 15.36 8.88 -4.99
CA LEU A 62 14.44 7.78 -4.69
C LEU A 62 13.18 7.82 -5.57
N ALA A 63 12.60 9.01 -5.77
CA ALA A 63 11.43 9.17 -6.61
C ALA A 63 11.67 8.72 -8.07
N LYS A 64 12.87 8.93 -8.60
CA LYS A 64 13.26 8.49 -9.94
C LYS A 64 13.56 6.99 -10.03
N LYS A 65 14.03 6.40 -8.92
CA LYS A 65 14.45 4.99 -8.85
C LYS A 65 13.28 4.05 -8.58
N ALA A 66 12.22 4.54 -7.93
CA ALA A 66 11.11 3.72 -7.49
C ALA A 66 10.30 3.15 -8.67
N ASP A 67 10.10 1.83 -8.68
CA ASP A 67 9.18 1.13 -9.58
C ASP A 67 7.73 1.18 -9.05
N VAL A 68 7.57 1.15 -7.73
CA VAL A 68 6.28 1.23 -7.04
C VAL A 68 6.46 1.87 -5.66
N VAL A 69 5.47 2.62 -5.22
CA VAL A 69 5.40 3.19 -3.87
C VAL A 69 4.19 2.62 -3.14
N LEU A 70 4.42 1.99 -1.98
CA LEU A 70 3.37 1.58 -1.06
C LEU A 70 3.36 2.51 0.17
N ILE A 71 2.24 3.16 0.44
CA ILE A 71 2.00 3.94 1.65
C ILE A 71 1.16 3.10 2.61
N ALA A 72 1.80 2.50 3.61
CA ALA A 72 1.16 1.58 4.55
C ALA A 72 1.88 1.57 5.92
N PRO A 73 1.13 1.65 7.03
CA PRO A 73 -0.25 2.04 7.10
C PRO A 73 -0.42 3.53 6.78
N ALA A 74 -1.42 3.87 5.96
CA ALA A 74 -1.73 5.25 5.65
C ALA A 74 -2.76 5.80 6.65
N SER A 75 -2.34 6.74 7.49
CA SER A 75 -3.24 7.45 8.40
C SER A 75 -4.08 8.49 7.66
N ALA A 76 -5.17 8.95 8.27
CA ALA A 76 -5.98 10.05 7.75
C ALA A 76 -5.14 11.31 7.47
N ASN A 77 -4.14 11.59 8.31
CA ASN A 77 -3.22 12.72 8.13
C ASN A 77 -2.42 12.59 6.83
N VAL A 78 -1.78 11.44 6.60
CA VAL A 78 -0.97 11.19 5.38
C VAL A 78 -1.85 11.23 4.14
N ILE A 79 -3.03 10.59 4.18
CA ILE A 79 -4.02 10.62 3.10
C ILE A 79 -4.44 12.06 2.79
N GLY A 80 -4.77 12.84 3.82
CA GLY A 80 -5.16 14.24 3.67
C GLY A 80 -4.06 15.11 3.08
N LYS A 81 -2.81 14.95 3.53
CA LYS A 81 -1.65 15.66 2.99
C LYS A 81 -1.45 15.37 1.50
N ILE A 82 -1.36 14.09 1.13
CA ILE A 82 -1.14 13.68 -0.26
C ILE A 82 -2.30 14.15 -1.15
N ALA A 83 -3.55 13.98 -0.72
CA ALA A 83 -4.73 14.40 -1.47
C ALA A 83 -4.78 15.91 -1.74
N ASN A 84 -4.17 16.72 -0.88
CA ASN A 84 -4.14 18.18 -1.01
C ASN A 84 -2.77 18.75 -1.41
N GLY A 85 -1.82 17.90 -1.82
CA GLY A 85 -0.51 18.34 -2.33
C GLY A 85 0.40 18.93 -1.26
N ILE A 86 0.20 18.57 0.01
CA ILE A 86 1.05 19.01 1.12
C ILE A 86 2.28 18.12 1.20
N ALA A 87 3.45 18.72 1.05
CA ALA A 87 4.75 18.05 1.02
C ALA A 87 5.67 18.69 2.07
N ASP A 88 5.34 18.51 3.35
CA ASP A 88 6.00 19.14 4.49
C ASP A 88 6.92 18.18 5.29
N ASP A 89 7.03 16.93 4.85
CA ASP A 89 7.90 15.93 5.44
C ASP A 89 8.57 15.06 4.33
N MET A 90 9.55 14.24 4.72
CA MET A 90 10.32 13.41 3.78
C MET A 90 9.43 12.44 2.98
N LEU A 91 8.44 11.83 3.63
CA LEU A 91 7.51 10.88 2.98
C LEU A 91 6.65 11.61 1.93
N THR A 92 5.96 12.66 2.31
CA THR A 92 5.04 13.36 1.42
C THR A 92 5.77 14.07 0.28
N THR A 93 6.95 14.64 0.52
CA THR A 93 7.80 15.23 -0.51
C THR A 93 8.25 14.18 -1.54
N THR A 94 8.68 13.00 -1.09
CA THR A 94 9.11 11.92 -1.99
C THR A 94 7.92 11.40 -2.79
N VAL A 95 6.76 11.13 -2.15
CA VAL A 95 5.54 10.66 -2.82
C VAL A 95 5.09 11.62 -3.90
N MET A 96 5.16 12.93 -3.66
CA MET A 96 4.81 13.97 -4.65
C MET A 96 5.78 14.01 -5.83
N ALA A 97 7.06 13.70 -5.61
CA ALA A 97 8.08 13.64 -6.65
C ALA A 97 8.04 12.34 -7.48
N CYS A 98 7.46 11.26 -6.95
CA CYS A 98 7.38 9.97 -7.64
C CYS A 98 6.44 10.00 -8.85
N THR A 99 6.88 9.43 -9.96
CA THR A 99 6.06 9.23 -11.17
C THR A 99 5.54 7.79 -11.31
N CYS A 100 6.11 6.84 -10.55
CA CYS A 100 5.68 5.45 -10.54
C CYS A 100 4.28 5.27 -9.92
N HIS A 101 3.75 4.04 -10.04
CA HIS A 101 2.46 3.68 -9.44
C HIS A 101 2.48 3.79 -7.92
N LYS A 102 1.41 4.35 -7.36
CA LYS A 102 1.28 4.57 -5.92
C LYS A 102 0.11 3.77 -5.37
N ILE A 103 0.39 2.97 -4.35
CA ILE A 103 -0.58 2.13 -3.66
C ILE A 103 -0.73 2.66 -2.24
N ILE A 104 -1.96 2.86 -1.80
CA ILE A 104 -2.28 3.40 -0.49
C ILE A 104 -3.09 2.36 0.29
N SER A 105 -2.63 2.00 1.47
CA SER A 105 -3.35 1.09 2.36
C SER A 105 -3.77 1.82 3.64
N PRO A 106 -5.02 2.34 3.67
CA PRO A 106 -5.54 3.04 4.83
C PRO A 106 -5.58 2.15 6.07
N ALA A 107 -5.21 2.72 7.23
CA ALA A 107 -5.41 2.08 8.52
C ALA A 107 -5.64 3.13 9.60
N MET A 108 -6.84 3.11 10.19
CA MET A 108 -7.26 4.07 11.20
C MET A 108 -8.50 3.56 11.95
N ASN A 109 -8.94 4.30 12.97
CA ASN A 109 -10.21 4.03 13.63
C ASN A 109 -11.39 4.06 12.64
N THR A 110 -12.40 3.24 12.86
CA THR A 110 -13.57 3.11 11.97
C THR A 110 -14.30 4.43 11.74
N ASN A 111 -14.48 5.24 12.77
CA ASN A 111 -15.15 6.54 12.64
C ASN A 111 -14.31 7.52 11.82
N MET A 112 -12.97 7.47 11.95
CA MET A 112 -12.09 8.26 11.10
C MET A 112 -12.15 7.79 9.66
N PHE A 113 -12.15 6.47 9.42
CA PHE A 113 -12.24 5.93 8.06
C PHE A 113 -13.57 6.30 7.40
N ASN A 114 -14.69 6.21 8.14
CA ASN A 114 -16.02 6.57 7.62
C ASN A 114 -16.28 8.07 7.59
N ASN A 115 -15.36 8.90 8.07
CA ASN A 115 -15.53 10.35 8.02
C ASN A 115 -15.62 10.83 6.57
N PRO A 116 -16.65 11.63 6.20
CA PRO A 116 -16.86 12.09 4.82
C PRO A 116 -15.64 12.81 4.22
N ILE A 117 -14.89 13.57 5.01
CA ILE A 117 -13.69 14.28 4.56
C ILE A 117 -12.57 13.26 4.20
N VAL A 118 -12.43 12.19 4.99
CA VAL A 118 -11.44 11.14 4.70
C VAL A 118 -11.84 10.35 3.46
N GLN A 119 -13.12 10.03 3.31
CA GLN A 119 -13.64 9.35 2.12
C GLN A 119 -13.48 10.21 0.86
N ASP A 120 -13.76 11.51 0.93
CA ASP A 120 -13.53 12.43 -0.20
C ASP A 120 -12.05 12.49 -0.59
N ASN A 121 -11.14 12.56 0.39
CA ASN A 121 -9.70 12.51 0.14
C ASN A 121 -9.28 11.19 -0.53
N ILE A 122 -9.83 10.05 -0.10
CA ILE A 122 -9.57 8.73 -0.71
C ILE A 122 -10.05 8.71 -2.17
N GLU A 123 -11.27 9.16 -2.43
CA GLU A 123 -11.80 9.24 -3.79
C GLU A 123 -11.00 10.21 -4.67
N LYS A 124 -10.52 11.30 -4.09
CA LYS A 124 -9.63 12.25 -4.78
C LYS A 124 -8.32 11.57 -5.19
N LEU A 125 -7.69 10.79 -4.31
CA LEU A 125 -6.48 10.04 -4.64
C LEU A 125 -6.71 9.01 -5.76
N LYS A 126 -7.85 8.30 -5.73
CA LYS A 126 -8.24 7.37 -6.81
C LYS A 126 -8.41 8.10 -8.15
N ARG A 127 -9.05 9.27 -8.18
CA ARG A 127 -9.19 10.11 -9.39
C ARG A 127 -7.83 10.52 -9.98
N PHE A 128 -6.82 10.68 -9.14
CA PHE A 128 -5.45 10.98 -9.58
C PHE A 128 -4.61 9.72 -9.88
N GLY A 129 -5.26 8.55 -10.02
CA GLY A 129 -4.63 7.31 -10.48
C GLY A 129 -3.89 6.54 -9.40
N MET A 130 -4.09 6.84 -8.12
CA MET A 130 -3.53 6.05 -7.02
C MET A 130 -4.44 4.85 -6.72
N GLU A 131 -3.86 3.68 -6.51
CA GLU A 131 -4.60 2.48 -6.11
C GLU A 131 -4.80 2.49 -4.60
N VAL A 132 -6.05 2.37 -4.15
CA VAL A 132 -6.36 2.36 -2.72
C VAL A 132 -6.87 0.98 -2.33
N ILE A 133 -6.10 0.31 -1.47
CA ILE A 133 -6.48 -1.01 -0.91
C ILE A 133 -7.57 -0.79 0.13
N GLN A 134 -8.66 -1.54 0.02
CA GLN A 134 -9.71 -1.48 1.04
C GLN A 134 -9.18 -2.05 2.36
N PRO A 135 -9.39 -1.35 3.49
CA PRO A 135 -9.01 -1.87 4.77
C PRO A 135 -9.86 -3.08 5.14
N ASP A 136 -9.27 -4.01 5.88
CA ASP A 136 -9.99 -5.14 6.45
C ASP A 136 -11.00 -4.67 7.50
N THR A 137 -12.04 -5.51 7.70
CA THR A 137 -12.97 -5.39 8.80
C THR A 137 -12.54 -6.30 9.95
N GLY A 138 -12.58 -5.82 11.16
CA GLY A 138 -12.25 -6.63 12.34
C GLY A 138 -12.01 -5.80 13.57
N MET A 139 -11.52 -6.47 14.63
CA MET A 139 -11.17 -5.79 15.88
C MET A 139 -9.97 -4.88 15.68
N LEU A 140 -10.14 -3.61 16.00
CA LEU A 140 -9.11 -2.58 15.97
C LEU A 140 -8.37 -2.49 17.31
N ALA A 141 -7.27 -1.76 17.34
CA ALA A 141 -6.49 -1.55 18.57
C ALA A 141 -7.29 -0.85 19.70
N CYS A 142 -8.31 -0.07 19.33
CA CYS A 142 -9.27 0.55 20.26
C CYS A 142 -10.38 -0.40 20.73
N LYS A 143 -10.32 -1.70 20.36
CA LYS A 143 -11.33 -2.73 20.64
C LYS A 143 -12.68 -2.56 19.91
N ASP A 144 -12.81 -1.56 19.04
CA ASP A 144 -13.96 -1.43 18.16
C ASP A 144 -13.89 -2.47 17.03
N ILE A 145 -15.05 -2.92 16.54
CA ILE A 145 -15.15 -3.81 15.40
C ILE A 145 -15.67 -2.99 14.21
N GLY A 146 -14.89 -2.94 13.13
CA GLY A 146 -15.30 -2.20 11.94
C GLY A 146 -14.22 -2.15 10.86
N ALA A 147 -14.48 -1.41 9.80
CA ALA A 147 -13.51 -1.14 8.74
C ALA A 147 -12.41 -0.20 9.26
N GLY A 148 -11.18 -0.39 8.78
CA GLY A 148 -10.04 0.47 9.15
C GLY A 148 -8.81 -0.30 9.59
N LYS A 149 -8.87 -1.64 9.58
CA LYS A 149 -7.73 -2.52 9.89
C LYS A 149 -6.83 -2.66 8.68
N LEU A 150 -5.50 -2.56 8.90
CA LEU A 150 -4.53 -2.86 7.84
C LEU A 150 -4.69 -4.30 7.37
N PRO A 151 -4.79 -4.56 6.06
CA PRO A 151 -4.80 -5.90 5.48
C PRO A 151 -3.61 -6.76 5.91
N SER A 152 -3.65 -8.04 5.58
CA SER A 152 -2.52 -8.94 5.86
C SER A 152 -1.31 -8.58 5.00
N GLU A 153 -0.14 -9.02 5.43
CA GLU A 153 1.12 -8.80 4.73
C GLU A 153 1.10 -9.43 3.33
N GLU A 154 0.44 -10.57 3.20
CA GLU A 154 0.28 -11.30 1.92
C GLU A 154 -0.54 -10.48 0.93
N VAL A 155 -1.63 -9.87 1.38
CA VAL A 155 -2.46 -8.99 0.54
C VAL A 155 -1.65 -7.79 0.06
N LEU A 156 -0.90 -7.14 0.94
CA LEU A 156 -0.04 -6.01 0.58
C LEU A 156 1.04 -6.43 -0.41
N LEU A 157 1.64 -7.60 -0.20
CA LEU A 157 2.64 -8.17 -1.11
C LEU A 157 2.06 -8.44 -2.50
N ASP A 158 0.87 -9.02 -2.58
CA ASP A 158 0.19 -9.30 -3.85
C ASP A 158 -0.07 -8.04 -4.67
N TYR A 159 -0.47 -6.94 -4.02
CA TYR A 159 -0.63 -5.65 -4.69
C TYR A 159 0.68 -5.13 -5.28
N ILE A 160 1.79 -5.23 -4.53
CA ILE A 160 3.13 -4.84 -5.03
C ILE A 160 3.53 -5.75 -6.20
N LEU A 161 3.42 -7.08 -6.05
CA LEU A 161 3.83 -8.04 -7.07
C LEU A 161 3.00 -7.90 -8.35
N LYS A 162 1.70 -7.62 -8.23
CA LYS A 162 0.83 -7.33 -9.37
C LYS A 162 1.39 -6.18 -10.21
N GLU A 163 1.92 -5.14 -9.59
CA GLU A 163 2.42 -3.97 -10.30
C GLU A 163 3.78 -4.21 -10.96
N ILE A 164 4.69 -4.96 -10.31
CA ILE A 164 6.06 -5.16 -10.81
C ILE A 164 6.26 -6.43 -11.65
N ARG A 165 5.42 -7.47 -11.46
CA ARG A 165 5.58 -8.77 -12.14
C ARG A 165 4.94 -8.84 -13.51
N PHE A 166 3.85 -8.12 -13.72
CA PHE A 166 3.02 -8.28 -14.91
C PHE A 166 3.10 -7.04 -15.79
N LYS A 167 3.53 -7.25 -17.04
CA LYS A 167 3.34 -6.23 -18.07
C LYS A 167 1.85 -6.11 -18.35
N ARG A 168 1.35 -4.88 -18.49
CA ARG A 168 -0.05 -4.62 -18.85
C ARG A 168 -0.28 -4.84 -20.35
N ASP A 169 0.09 -6.01 -20.86
CA ASP A 169 -0.01 -6.39 -22.28
C ASP A 169 -1.44 -6.71 -22.73
N LEU A 170 -2.35 -6.89 -21.78
CA LEU A 170 -3.79 -7.05 -22.04
C LEU A 170 -4.58 -5.73 -21.98
N ALA A 171 -3.90 -4.59 -21.88
CA ALA A 171 -4.57 -3.30 -21.85
C ALA A 171 -5.42 -3.09 -23.14
N GLY A 172 -6.68 -2.69 -22.96
CA GLY A 172 -7.65 -2.52 -24.05
C GLY A 172 -8.22 -3.82 -24.65
N LYS A 173 -7.82 -4.99 -24.19
CA LYS A 173 -8.44 -6.27 -24.57
C LYS A 173 -9.69 -6.53 -23.73
N LYS A 174 -10.75 -6.99 -24.40
CA LYS A 174 -11.96 -7.47 -23.72
C LYS A 174 -11.84 -8.97 -23.51
N ILE A 175 -11.87 -9.42 -22.27
CA ILE A 175 -11.74 -10.82 -21.91
C ILE A 175 -13.07 -11.26 -21.29
N LEU A 176 -13.67 -12.29 -21.84
CA LEU A 176 -14.82 -12.96 -21.25
C LEU A 176 -14.32 -14.17 -20.47
N VAL A 177 -14.57 -14.19 -19.18
CA VAL A 177 -14.30 -15.34 -18.32
C VAL A 177 -15.63 -15.90 -17.86
N THR A 178 -15.90 -17.16 -18.17
CA THR A 178 -17.06 -17.87 -17.66
C THR A 178 -16.62 -18.76 -16.49
N ALA A 179 -17.35 -18.71 -15.41
CA ALA A 179 -17.14 -19.56 -14.25
C ALA A 179 -18.48 -20.16 -13.83
N GLY A 180 -18.50 -21.45 -13.63
CA GLY A 180 -19.67 -22.17 -13.13
C GLY A 180 -19.62 -23.64 -13.52
N PRO A 181 -20.24 -24.52 -12.74
CA PRO A 181 -20.38 -25.92 -13.11
C PRO A 181 -21.32 -26.03 -14.30
N THR A 182 -20.90 -26.74 -15.32
CA THR A 182 -21.82 -27.23 -16.38
C THR A 182 -22.63 -28.37 -15.80
N VAL A 183 -23.94 -28.31 -16.00
CA VAL A 183 -24.87 -29.36 -15.58
C VAL A 183 -25.54 -29.95 -16.83
N GLU A 184 -25.32 -31.23 -17.05
CA GLU A 184 -26.00 -31.98 -18.11
C GLU A 184 -26.97 -32.98 -17.49
N ALA A 185 -28.26 -32.85 -17.82
CA ALA A 185 -29.28 -33.78 -17.35
C ALA A 185 -29.11 -35.14 -18.03
N VAL A 186 -28.96 -36.20 -17.26
CA VAL A 186 -28.96 -37.58 -17.73
C VAL A 186 -30.40 -38.11 -17.80
N ASP A 187 -31.23 -37.78 -16.83
CA ASP A 187 -32.64 -38.05 -16.73
C ASP A 187 -33.31 -36.96 -15.84
N PRO A 188 -34.62 -37.02 -15.59
CA PRO A 188 -35.34 -36.03 -14.78
C PRO A 188 -34.83 -35.89 -13.34
N VAL A 189 -33.99 -36.81 -12.85
CA VAL A 189 -33.49 -36.83 -11.46
C VAL A 189 -31.97 -36.72 -11.38
N ARG A 190 -31.24 -37.23 -12.38
CA ARG A 190 -29.77 -37.32 -12.37
C ARG A 190 -29.13 -36.37 -13.35
N PHE A 191 -28.01 -35.78 -12.95
CA PHE A 191 -27.22 -34.89 -13.80
C PHE A 191 -25.73 -35.13 -13.60
N ILE A 192 -24.94 -34.81 -14.61
CA ILE A 192 -23.47 -34.76 -14.58
C ILE A 192 -23.06 -33.32 -14.39
N THR A 193 -22.18 -33.08 -13.45
CA THR A 193 -21.59 -31.72 -13.19
C THR A 193 -20.11 -31.82 -12.89
N ASN A 194 -19.38 -30.78 -13.23
CA ASN A 194 -17.98 -30.61 -12.82
C ASN A 194 -17.94 -30.18 -11.35
N ARG A 195 -16.95 -30.68 -10.61
CA ARG A 195 -16.64 -30.19 -9.28
C ARG A 195 -15.70 -28.99 -9.33
#